data_f9f1a6b24db71eeff8d9f753816c7307
#
_entry.id   f9f1a6b24db71eeff8d9f753816c7307
#
_cell.length_a   1.000
_cell.length_b   1.000
_cell.length_c   1.000
_cell.angle_alpha   90.00
_cell.angle_beta   90.00
_cell.angle_gamma   90.00
#
_symmetry.space_group_name_H-M   'P 1'
#
loop_
_entity.id
_entity.type
_entity.pdbx_description
1 polymer ?
#
loop_
_entity_poly.entity_id
_entity_poly.type
_entity_poly.pdbx_seq_one_letter_code
_entity_poly.pdbx_strand_id
1 'polypeptide(L)'
;GIPELLVASILKMIKKDEDNEKTGLAKTLIILALLLMAVFSQNLIPIHIAFIPLLVPPIIHVMNLLRLDRRLIASVLTFGLTAPYILLPYGFGFIFQEIVAIQMEAAGLAIDMKDIPFAMLIPTAGLVIGLLIAIFISYRKPREYTQDITIEETALTNVNKKIIFFTVLSLIAALVVQIQTESMIMGALAGILTLYVTGALKWKEADILLTDGMRL
;
A
#
# COMPACT_ATOMS: atom_id res chain seq x y z
N GLY A 1 -12.96 3.93 3.50
CA GLY A 1 -11.67 3.82 4.19
C GLY A 1 -10.63 4.80 3.67
N ILE A 2 -9.34 4.59 3.99
CA ILE A 2 -8.23 5.45 3.55
C ILE A 2 -8.09 5.47 2.01
N PRO A 3 -8.22 4.34 1.29
CA PRO A 3 -8.17 4.33 -0.18
C PRO A 3 -9.26 5.18 -0.82
N GLU A 4 -10.48 5.14 -0.32
CA GLU A 4 -11.62 5.93 -0.84
C GLU A 4 -11.43 7.43 -0.60
N LEU A 5 -10.80 7.80 0.52
CA LEU A 5 -10.43 9.20 0.78
C LEU A 5 -9.40 9.71 -0.20
N LEU A 6 -8.40 8.92 -0.51
CA LEU A 6 -7.38 9.25 -1.49
C LEU A 6 -8.04 9.45 -2.86
N VAL A 7 -8.92 8.52 -3.27
CA VAL A 7 -9.70 8.64 -4.51
C VAL A 7 -10.56 9.90 -4.50
N ALA A 8 -11.33 10.16 -3.43
CA ALA A 8 -12.19 11.34 -3.31
C ALA A 8 -11.39 12.65 -3.38
N SER A 9 -10.22 12.71 -2.75
CA SER A 9 -9.33 13.88 -2.78
C SER A 9 -8.81 14.15 -4.19
N ILE A 10 -8.39 13.11 -4.89
CA ILE A 10 -7.91 13.20 -6.28
C ILE A 10 -9.03 13.60 -7.23
N LEU A 11 -10.22 13.00 -7.10
CA LEU A 11 -11.38 13.37 -7.91
C LEU A 11 -11.77 14.83 -7.70
N LYS A 12 -11.69 15.35 -6.46
CA LYS A 12 -11.95 16.75 -6.17
C LYS A 12 -10.93 17.68 -6.80
N MET A 13 -9.66 17.26 -6.89
CA MET A 13 -8.61 18.02 -7.59
C MET A 13 -8.85 18.05 -9.10
N ILE A 14 -9.24 16.92 -9.70
CA ILE A 14 -9.49 16.81 -11.16
C ILE A 14 -10.74 17.61 -11.57
N LYS A 15 -11.84 17.49 -10.80
CA LYS A 15 -13.11 18.20 -11.10
C LYS A 15 -12.99 19.74 -11.01
N LYS A 16 -11.98 20.25 -10.30
CA LYS A 16 -11.85 21.69 -10.05
C LYS A 16 -11.16 22.45 -11.18
N ASP A 17 -10.41 21.75 -12.05
CA ASP A 17 -9.60 22.42 -13.06
C ASP A 17 -9.42 21.54 -14.32
N GLU A 18 -9.87 22.05 -15.47
CA GLU A 18 -9.64 21.48 -16.82
C GLU A 18 -8.22 21.73 -17.36
N ASP A 19 -7.30 22.26 -16.56
CA ASP A 19 -5.96 22.67 -16.98
C ASP A 19 -5.00 21.49 -17.12
N ASN A 20 -4.32 21.36 -18.25
CA ASN A 20 -3.40 20.26 -18.57
C ASN A 20 -2.21 20.11 -17.59
N GLU A 21 -1.74 21.23 -17.02
CA GLU A 21 -0.65 21.19 -16.02
C GLU A 21 -1.06 20.51 -14.73
N LYS A 22 -2.27 20.77 -14.26
CA LYS A 22 -2.80 20.17 -13.02
C LYS A 22 -3.14 18.69 -13.17
N THR A 23 -3.49 18.25 -14.37
CA THR A 23 -3.65 16.83 -14.68
C THR A 23 -2.32 16.06 -14.56
N GLY A 24 -1.21 16.66 -14.99
CA GLY A 24 0.13 16.11 -14.82
C GLY A 24 0.51 15.96 -13.34
N LEU A 25 0.23 16.99 -12.54
CA LEU A 25 0.48 16.99 -11.09
C LEU A 25 -0.38 15.95 -10.37
N ALA A 26 -1.66 15.82 -10.73
CA ALA A 26 -2.54 14.79 -10.17
C ALA A 26 -2.04 13.36 -10.47
N LYS A 27 -1.54 13.11 -11.70
CA LYS A 27 -0.90 11.82 -12.06
C LYS A 27 0.31 11.53 -11.19
N THR A 28 1.19 12.49 -11.02
CA THR A 28 2.40 12.34 -10.21
C THR A 28 2.04 12.09 -8.75
N LEU A 29 1.09 12.84 -8.20
CA LEU A 29 0.65 12.66 -6.81
C LEU A 29 0.05 11.27 -6.56
N ILE A 30 -0.77 10.75 -7.49
CA ILE A 30 -1.34 9.41 -7.31
C ILE A 30 -0.25 8.33 -7.38
N ILE A 31 0.68 8.43 -8.33
CA ILE A 31 1.79 7.48 -8.45
C ILE A 31 2.63 7.50 -7.17
N LEU A 32 2.96 8.69 -6.66
CA LEU A 32 3.73 8.84 -5.42
C LEU A 32 2.97 8.31 -4.20
N ALA A 33 1.68 8.62 -4.08
CA ALA A 33 0.84 8.14 -2.99
C ALA A 33 0.74 6.61 -2.99
N LEU A 34 0.54 5.99 -4.16
CA LEU A 34 0.50 4.54 -4.31
C LEU A 34 1.84 3.89 -3.98
N LEU A 35 2.94 4.51 -4.42
CA LEU A 35 4.28 4.05 -4.08
C LEU A 35 4.51 4.08 -2.57
N LEU A 36 4.21 5.19 -1.92
CA LEU A 36 4.35 5.32 -0.47
C LEU A 36 3.47 4.32 0.27
N MET A 37 2.20 4.18 -0.13
CA MET A 37 1.31 3.19 0.47
C MET A 37 1.84 1.76 0.32
N ALA A 38 2.39 1.40 -0.85
CA ALA A 38 2.98 0.09 -1.08
C ALA A 38 4.21 -0.15 -0.18
N VAL A 39 5.10 0.84 -0.07
CA VAL A 39 6.29 0.79 0.80
C VAL A 39 5.89 0.60 2.27
N PHE A 40 4.93 1.39 2.75
CA PHE A 40 4.44 1.28 4.13
C PHE A 40 3.68 -0.02 4.40
N SER A 41 2.89 -0.48 3.43
CA SER A 41 2.16 -1.75 3.53
C SER A 41 3.08 -2.94 3.72
N GLN A 42 4.27 -2.92 3.14
CA GLN A 42 5.19 -4.04 3.22
C GLN A 42 6.01 -4.08 4.51
N ASN A 43 6.42 -2.91 5.02
CA ASN A 43 7.37 -2.88 6.13
C ASN A 43 6.78 -2.40 7.45
N LEU A 44 5.68 -1.66 7.41
CA LEU A 44 5.13 -1.00 8.60
C LEU A 44 3.78 -1.58 9.02
N ILE A 45 2.92 -1.94 8.07
CA ILE A 45 1.56 -2.38 8.34
C ILE A 45 1.39 -3.81 7.81
N PRO A 46 1.02 -4.80 8.63
CA PRO A 46 0.96 -6.22 8.20
C PRO A 46 -0.28 -6.52 7.33
N ILE A 47 -0.51 -5.76 6.28
CA ILE A 47 -1.64 -5.92 5.34
C ILE A 47 -1.18 -6.26 3.92
N HIS A 48 0.03 -6.74 3.75
CA HIS A 48 0.65 -6.90 2.42
C HIS A 48 -0.15 -7.82 1.48
N ILE A 49 -0.78 -8.88 1.97
CA ILE A 49 -1.56 -9.81 1.13
C ILE A 49 -2.86 -9.17 0.64
N ALA A 50 -3.57 -8.45 1.52
CA ALA A 50 -4.83 -7.81 1.20
C ALA A 50 -4.66 -6.44 0.51
N PHE A 51 -3.43 -5.91 0.46
CA PHE A 51 -3.17 -4.56 -0.04
C PHE A 51 -3.63 -4.36 -1.49
N ILE A 52 -3.26 -5.29 -2.39
CA ILE A 52 -3.63 -5.18 -3.81
C ILE A 52 -5.14 -5.31 -4.02
N PRO A 53 -5.82 -6.37 -3.52
CA PRO A 53 -7.27 -6.50 -3.68
C PRO A 53 -8.06 -5.34 -3.05
N LEU A 54 -7.57 -4.77 -1.96
CA LEU A 54 -8.23 -3.65 -1.29
C LEU A 54 -8.03 -2.31 -2.02
N LEU A 55 -6.84 -2.09 -2.57
CA LEU A 55 -6.43 -0.81 -3.15
C LEU A 55 -6.81 -0.68 -4.62
N VAL A 56 -6.64 -1.75 -5.41
CA VAL A 56 -6.77 -1.67 -6.87
C VAL A 56 -8.20 -1.32 -7.33
N PRO A 57 -9.28 -1.94 -6.80
CA PRO A 57 -10.64 -1.63 -7.28
C PRO A 57 -11.01 -0.15 -7.18
N PRO A 58 -10.84 0.55 -6.04
CA PRO A 58 -11.20 1.97 -5.96
C PRO A 58 -10.32 2.87 -6.84
N ILE A 59 -9.08 2.44 -7.13
CA ILE A 59 -8.14 3.26 -7.93
C ILE A 59 -8.33 3.07 -9.43
N ILE A 60 -8.89 1.95 -9.90
CA ILE A 60 -9.11 1.71 -11.33
C ILE A 60 -9.92 2.85 -11.97
N HIS A 61 -10.95 3.35 -11.29
CA HIS A 61 -11.75 4.46 -11.79
C HIS A 61 -10.90 5.73 -11.98
N VAL A 62 -10.06 6.06 -11.00
CA VAL A 62 -9.15 7.22 -11.10
C VAL A 62 -8.11 7.02 -12.20
N MET A 63 -7.58 5.80 -12.36
CA MET A 63 -6.66 5.48 -13.46
C MET A 63 -7.31 5.71 -14.83
N ASN A 64 -8.58 5.34 -15.00
CA ASN A 64 -9.32 5.55 -16.23
C ASN A 64 -9.53 7.05 -16.49
N LEU A 65 -9.96 7.83 -15.49
CA LEU A 65 -10.14 9.27 -15.61
C LEU A 65 -8.85 10.00 -15.97
N LEU A 66 -7.73 9.58 -15.38
CA LEU A 66 -6.42 10.16 -15.65
C LEU A 66 -5.76 9.58 -16.91
N ARG A 67 -6.38 8.61 -17.58
CA ARG A 67 -5.81 7.87 -18.71
C ARG A 67 -4.43 7.28 -18.39
N LEU A 68 -4.25 6.79 -17.15
CA LEU A 68 -3.01 6.16 -16.73
C LEU A 68 -2.94 4.71 -17.25
N ASP A 69 -1.76 4.32 -17.73
CA ASP A 69 -1.53 2.91 -18.07
C ASP A 69 -1.53 2.06 -16.79
N ARG A 70 -2.44 1.07 -16.71
CA ARG A 70 -2.56 0.18 -15.54
C ARG A 70 -1.27 -0.59 -15.27
N ARG A 71 -0.46 -0.86 -16.31
CA ARG A 71 0.85 -1.51 -16.18
C ARG A 71 1.86 -0.63 -15.46
N LEU A 72 1.77 0.70 -15.64
CA LEU A 72 2.57 1.64 -14.87
C LEU A 72 2.26 1.50 -13.37
N ILE A 73 0.99 1.48 -13.00
CA ILE A 73 0.58 1.34 -11.60
C ILE A 73 1.00 -0.03 -11.05
N ALA A 74 0.84 -1.10 -11.83
CA ALA A 74 1.34 -2.42 -11.44
C ALA A 74 2.86 -2.40 -11.16
N SER A 75 3.65 -1.75 -12.02
CA SER A 75 5.11 -1.61 -11.82
C SER A 75 5.45 -0.82 -10.56
N VAL A 76 4.73 0.26 -10.29
CA VAL A 76 4.90 1.08 -9.08
C VAL A 76 4.57 0.29 -7.81
N LEU A 77 3.46 -0.44 -7.82
CA LEU A 77 3.07 -1.28 -6.68
C LEU A 77 4.06 -2.42 -6.47
N THR A 78 4.48 -3.10 -7.53
CA THR A 78 5.49 -4.18 -7.45
C THR A 78 6.80 -3.66 -6.86
N PHE A 79 7.28 -2.51 -7.34
CA PHE A 79 8.47 -1.89 -6.77
C PHE A 79 8.29 -1.56 -5.28
N GLY A 80 7.20 -0.89 -4.92
CA GLY A 80 6.93 -0.49 -3.54
C GLY A 80 6.81 -1.67 -2.57
N LEU A 81 6.25 -2.79 -3.04
CA LEU A 81 6.13 -4.02 -2.26
C LEU A 81 7.43 -4.83 -2.20
N THR A 82 8.31 -4.73 -3.20
CA THR A 82 9.49 -5.60 -3.30
C THR A 82 10.78 -4.92 -2.83
N ALA A 83 11.07 -3.71 -3.31
CA ALA A 83 12.35 -3.06 -3.06
C ALA A 83 12.61 -2.78 -1.57
N PRO A 84 11.67 -2.19 -0.80
CA PRO A 84 11.86 -2.01 0.64
C PRO A 84 11.93 -3.32 1.42
N TYR A 85 11.18 -4.34 0.99
CA TYR A 85 11.15 -5.66 1.62
C TYR A 85 12.52 -6.36 1.58
N ILE A 86 13.24 -6.27 0.46
CA ILE A 86 14.55 -6.91 0.34
C ILE A 86 15.68 -6.07 0.94
N LEU A 87 15.51 -4.73 1.00
CA LEU A 87 16.58 -3.80 1.38
C LEU A 87 16.54 -3.41 2.85
N LEU A 88 15.35 -3.10 3.39
CA LEU A 88 15.24 -2.49 4.72
C LEU A 88 15.14 -3.55 5.82
N PRO A 89 16.00 -3.49 6.87
CA PRO A 89 15.99 -4.44 7.97
C PRO A 89 14.90 -4.11 9.02
N TYR A 90 13.67 -3.82 8.56
CA TYR A 90 12.53 -3.47 9.42
C TYR A 90 11.25 -4.17 8.95
N GLY A 91 10.38 -4.52 9.89
CA GLY A 91 9.12 -5.18 9.61
C GLY A 91 9.31 -6.53 8.91
N PHE A 92 8.62 -6.74 7.80
CA PHE A 92 8.80 -7.97 7.00
C PHE A 92 10.18 -8.09 6.37
N GLY A 93 10.86 -6.98 6.11
CA GLY A 93 12.22 -7.00 5.59
C GLY A 93 13.21 -7.61 6.59
N PHE A 94 13.01 -7.39 7.90
CA PHE A 94 13.78 -8.07 8.93
C PHE A 94 13.62 -9.59 8.85
N ILE A 95 12.38 -10.08 8.74
CA ILE A 95 12.08 -11.51 8.62
C ILE A 95 12.72 -12.10 7.36
N PHE A 96 12.65 -11.39 6.24
CA PHE A 96 13.32 -11.80 4.99
C PHE A 96 14.83 -11.96 5.20
N GLN A 97 15.48 -10.97 5.79
CA GLN A 97 16.93 -10.99 6.00
C GLN A 97 17.34 -12.08 7.01
N GLU A 98 16.55 -12.30 8.05
CA GLU A 98 16.76 -13.38 9.00
C GLU A 98 16.69 -14.76 8.32
N ILE A 99 15.68 -14.98 7.47
CA ILE A 99 15.57 -16.22 6.68
C ILE A 99 16.79 -16.40 5.77
N VAL A 100 17.24 -15.33 5.10
CA VAL A 100 18.42 -15.38 4.25
C VAL A 100 19.66 -15.76 5.07
N ALA A 101 19.89 -15.12 6.22
CA ALA A 101 21.02 -15.43 7.10
C ALA A 101 21.01 -16.90 7.54
N ILE A 102 19.87 -17.40 8.02
CA ILE A 102 19.70 -18.79 8.48
C ILE A 102 19.99 -19.78 7.33
N GLN A 103 19.46 -19.54 6.14
CA GLN A 103 19.64 -20.44 5.00
C GLN A 103 21.08 -20.41 4.47
N MET A 104 21.75 -19.27 4.49
CA MET A 104 23.16 -19.16 4.12
C MET A 104 24.06 -19.87 5.11
N GLU A 105 23.79 -19.76 6.42
CA GLU A 105 24.52 -20.50 7.46
C GLU A 105 24.32 -21.99 7.32
N ALA A 106 23.08 -22.44 7.08
CA ALA A 106 22.77 -23.85 6.82
C ALA A 106 23.49 -24.41 5.57
N ALA A 107 23.75 -23.54 4.57
CA ALA A 107 24.55 -23.87 3.38
C ALA A 107 26.07 -23.82 3.62
N GLY A 108 26.52 -23.53 4.84
CA GLY A 108 27.95 -23.48 5.19
C GLY A 108 28.61 -22.12 5.02
N LEU A 109 27.82 -21.08 4.73
CA LEU A 109 28.30 -19.71 4.60
C LEU A 109 27.75 -18.85 5.73
N ALA A 110 28.52 -18.66 6.79
CA ALA A 110 28.16 -17.75 7.88
C ALA A 110 28.28 -16.29 7.40
N ILE A 111 27.17 -15.55 7.46
CA ILE A 111 27.12 -14.12 7.11
C ILE A 111 26.55 -13.33 8.28
N ASP A 112 27.04 -12.09 8.47
CA ASP A 112 26.39 -11.16 9.40
C ASP A 112 25.12 -10.61 8.73
N MET A 113 24.03 -10.62 9.47
CA MET A 113 22.74 -10.07 9.03
C MET A 113 22.85 -8.61 8.55
N LYS A 114 23.82 -7.85 9.09
CA LYS A 114 24.09 -6.46 8.67
C LYS A 114 24.64 -6.33 7.25
N ASP A 115 25.22 -7.39 6.71
CA ASP A 115 25.81 -7.38 5.36
C ASP A 115 24.74 -7.62 4.29
N ILE A 116 23.59 -8.21 4.64
CA ILE A 116 22.53 -8.54 3.70
C ILE A 116 21.96 -7.29 3.01
N PRO A 117 21.64 -6.17 3.69
CA PRO A 117 21.20 -4.94 3.02
C PRO A 117 22.20 -4.43 1.98
N PHE A 118 23.49 -4.53 2.25
CA PHE A 118 24.51 -4.10 1.29
C PHE A 118 24.54 -5.00 0.05
N ALA A 119 24.42 -6.31 0.22
CA ALA A 119 24.31 -7.25 -0.90
C ALA A 119 23.03 -6.98 -1.73
N MET A 120 21.93 -6.60 -1.07
CA MET A 120 20.65 -6.28 -1.71
C MET A 120 20.60 -4.91 -2.39
N LEU A 121 21.63 -4.06 -2.25
CA LEU A 121 21.70 -2.78 -2.98
C LEU A 121 21.70 -2.98 -4.50
N ILE A 122 22.42 -4.00 -5.01
CA ILE A 122 22.53 -4.24 -6.45
C ILE A 122 21.19 -4.62 -7.07
N PRO A 123 20.44 -5.65 -6.58
CA PRO A 123 19.12 -5.95 -7.11
C PRO A 123 18.13 -4.81 -6.88
N THR A 124 18.20 -4.08 -5.76
CA THR A 124 17.36 -2.91 -5.52
C THR A 124 17.62 -1.78 -6.51
N ALA A 125 18.89 -1.51 -6.84
CA ALA A 125 19.24 -0.55 -7.89
C ALA A 125 18.66 -0.97 -9.26
N GLY A 126 18.69 -2.26 -9.58
CA GLY A 126 18.02 -2.82 -10.77
C GLY A 126 16.52 -2.55 -10.77
N LEU A 127 15.83 -2.74 -9.62
CA LEU A 127 14.41 -2.42 -9.48
C LEU A 127 14.12 -0.93 -9.65
N VAL A 128 14.97 -0.04 -9.10
CA VAL A 128 14.86 1.42 -9.29
C VAL A 128 14.98 1.79 -10.77
N ILE A 129 15.99 1.26 -11.45
CA ILE A 129 16.19 1.51 -12.88
C ILE A 129 15.00 0.99 -13.68
N GLY A 130 14.50 -0.21 -13.38
CA GLY A 130 13.32 -0.78 -14.00
C GLY A 130 12.06 0.09 -13.80
N LEU A 131 11.85 0.61 -12.59
CA LEU A 131 10.76 1.54 -12.30
C LEU A 131 10.89 2.85 -13.10
N LEU A 132 12.09 3.43 -13.17
CA LEU A 132 12.34 4.65 -13.95
C LEU A 132 12.06 4.43 -15.44
N ILE A 133 12.49 3.28 -15.99
CA ILE A 133 12.17 2.88 -17.37
C ILE A 133 10.66 2.75 -17.56
N ALA A 134 9.96 2.12 -16.62
CA ALA A 134 8.50 1.97 -16.68
C ALA A 134 7.78 3.33 -16.70
N ILE A 135 8.17 4.26 -15.82
CA ILE A 135 7.56 5.59 -15.70
C ILE A 135 7.86 6.47 -16.92
N PHE A 136 9.13 6.58 -17.31
CA PHE A 136 9.56 7.59 -18.27
C PHE A 136 9.61 7.10 -19.72
N ILE A 137 9.71 5.79 -19.95
CA ILE A 137 9.89 5.22 -21.29
C ILE A 137 8.71 4.33 -21.67
N SER A 138 8.46 3.25 -20.91
CA SER A 138 7.57 2.17 -21.36
C SER A 138 6.09 2.56 -21.29
N TYR A 139 5.64 3.17 -20.18
CA TYR A 139 4.22 3.39 -19.89
C TYR A 139 3.85 4.86 -19.72
N ARG A 140 4.66 5.78 -20.28
CA ARG A 140 4.41 7.23 -20.19
C ARG A 140 3.22 7.72 -21.03
N LYS A 141 2.84 6.95 -22.07
CA LYS A 141 1.75 7.35 -22.97
C LYS A 141 0.38 7.16 -22.32
N PRO A 142 -0.54 8.12 -22.45
CA PRO A 142 -1.92 7.96 -22.00
C PRO A 142 -2.56 6.73 -22.66
N ARG A 143 -3.37 5.99 -21.89
CA ARG A 143 -4.11 4.84 -22.40
C ARG A 143 -5.57 4.94 -22.00
N GLU A 144 -6.45 4.75 -22.98
CA GLU A 144 -7.90 4.69 -22.77
C GLU A 144 -8.35 3.26 -22.52
N TYR A 145 -9.32 3.09 -21.62
CA TYR A 145 -9.94 1.81 -21.30
C TYR A 145 -11.45 1.94 -21.43
N THR A 146 -12.04 1.07 -22.23
CA THR A 146 -13.47 1.07 -22.57
C THR A 146 -14.38 0.51 -21.48
N GLN A 147 -13.86 -0.05 -20.40
CA GLN A 147 -14.66 -0.56 -19.30
C GLN A 147 -14.95 0.56 -18.30
N ASP A 148 -16.16 1.06 -18.33
CA ASP A 148 -16.73 1.85 -17.24
C ASP A 148 -17.02 0.90 -16.07
N ILE A 149 -16.09 0.83 -15.12
CA ILE A 149 -16.37 0.25 -13.81
C ILE A 149 -17.16 1.33 -13.07
N THR A 150 -18.48 1.20 -13.07
CA THR A 150 -19.36 2.02 -12.26
C THR A 150 -19.08 1.69 -10.79
N ILE A 151 -18.24 2.50 -10.15
CA ILE A 151 -18.23 2.54 -8.68
C ILE A 151 -19.52 3.27 -8.32
N GLU A 152 -20.36 2.64 -7.51
CA GLU A 152 -21.51 3.35 -6.93
C GLU A 152 -20.99 4.61 -6.26
N GLU A 153 -21.31 5.78 -6.80
CA GLU A 153 -20.93 7.10 -6.26
C GLU A 153 -21.37 7.29 -4.80
N THR A 154 -22.28 6.46 -4.34
CA THR A 154 -22.80 6.41 -2.96
C THR A 154 -21.74 6.09 -1.91
N ALA A 155 -20.64 5.41 -2.27
CA ALA A 155 -19.58 5.09 -1.32
C ALA A 155 -18.65 6.29 -1.00
N LEU A 156 -18.64 7.31 -1.84
CA LEU A 156 -17.73 8.46 -1.72
C LEU A 156 -18.30 9.65 -0.92
N THR A 157 -19.61 9.66 -0.62
CA THR A 157 -20.30 10.88 -0.15
C THR A 157 -20.45 11.00 1.37
N ASN A 158 -20.19 9.98 2.16
CA ASN A 158 -20.44 10.02 3.61
C ASN A 158 -19.25 9.55 4.45
N VAL A 159 -18.09 10.17 4.28
CA VAL A 159 -16.94 9.83 5.12
C VAL A 159 -17.00 10.64 6.41
N ASN A 160 -17.33 9.97 7.50
CA ASN A 160 -17.37 10.59 8.83
C ASN A 160 -15.93 10.85 9.32
N LYS A 161 -15.54 12.12 9.44
CA LYS A 161 -14.20 12.53 9.90
C LYS A 161 -13.78 11.90 11.23
N LYS A 162 -14.73 11.61 12.13
CA LYS A 162 -14.45 10.93 13.41
C LYS A 162 -14.01 9.49 13.20
N ILE A 163 -14.68 8.77 12.29
CA ILE A 163 -14.30 7.38 11.96
C ILE A 163 -12.89 7.34 11.38
N ILE A 164 -12.54 8.29 10.47
CA ILE A 164 -11.20 8.37 9.91
C ILE A 164 -10.16 8.60 11.01
N PHE A 165 -10.41 9.55 11.90
CA PHE A 165 -9.50 9.83 13.01
C PHE A 165 -9.25 8.59 13.88
N PHE A 166 -10.31 7.87 14.24
CA PHE A 166 -10.17 6.64 15.03
C PHE A 166 -9.53 5.49 14.25
N THR A 167 -9.74 5.40 12.94
CA THR A 167 -9.03 4.44 12.10
C THR A 167 -7.53 4.72 12.06
N VAL A 168 -7.13 5.97 11.90
CA VAL A 168 -5.70 6.36 11.94
C VAL A 168 -5.11 6.08 13.32
N LEU A 169 -5.84 6.41 14.40
CA LEU A 169 -5.42 6.11 15.76
C LEU A 169 -5.22 4.60 16.00
N SER A 170 -6.14 3.78 15.48
CA SER A 170 -6.04 2.32 15.51
C SER A 170 -4.80 1.80 14.80
N LEU A 171 -4.47 2.34 13.62
CA LEU A 171 -3.25 1.98 12.90
C LEU A 171 -1.99 2.36 13.69
N ILE A 172 -1.97 3.55 14.30
CA ILE A 172 -0.85 3.98 15.15
C ILE A 172 -0.71 3.04 16.36
N ALA A 173 -1.81 2.71 17.03
CA ALA A 173 -1.81 1.78 18.17
C ALA A 173 -1.30 0.40 17.76
N ALA A 174 -1.76 -0.12 16.62
CA ALA A 174 -1.29 -1.39 16.07
C ALA A 174 0.23 -1.37 15.84
N LEU A 175 0.76 -0.31 15.22
CA LEU A 175 2.18 -0.15 14.95
C LEU A 175 3.02 -0.06 16.23
N VAL A 176 2.59 0.75 17.20
CA VAL A 176 3.31 0.91 18.47
C VAL A 176 3.40 -0.43 19.20
N VAL A 177 2.29 -1.16 19.32
CA VAL A 177 2.27 -2.46 19.97
C VAL A 177 3.09 -3.48 19.21
N GLN A 178 3.01 -3.51 17.87
CA GLN A 178 3.81 -4.41 17.03
C GLN A 178 5.31 -4.18 17.23
N ILE A 179 5.76 -2.92 17.25
CA ILE A 179 7.17 -2.56 17.46
C ILE A 179 7.63 -2.96 18.87
N GLN A 180 6.79 -2.72 19.90
CA GLN A 180 7.15 -3.04 21.28
C GLN A 180 7.16 -4.53 21.59
N THR A 181 6.28 -5.29 20.98
CA THR A 181 6.11 -6.73 21.25
C THR A 181 6.80 -7.62 20.24
N GLU A 182 7.34 -7.03 19.15
CA GLU A 182 7.89 -7.74 17.98
C GLU A 182 6.90 -8.76 17.39
N SER A 183 5.60 -8.57 17.65
CA SER A 183 4.53 -9.49 17.28
C SER A 183 3.45 -8.80 16.46
N MET A 184 3.32 -9.23 15.20
CA MET A 184 2.26 -8.76 14.29
C MET A 184 0.85 -9.10 14.82
N ILE A 185 0.72 -10.24 15.50
CA ILE A 185 -0.56 -10.67 16.08
C ILE A 185 -0.99 -9.72 17.19
N MET A 186 -0.07 -9.35 18.09
CA MET A 186 -0.36 -8.40 19.17
C MET A 186 -0.67 -7.01 18.63
N GLY A 187 0.05 -6.57 17.60
CA GLY A 187 -0.24 -5.33 16.90
C GLY A 187 -1.64 -5.32 16.27
N ALA A 188 -2.00 -6.37 15.54
CA ALA A 188 -3.33 -6.50 14.93
C ALA A 188 -4.45 -6.51 15.98
N LEU A 189 -4.29 -7.25 17.07
CA LEU A 189 -5.24 -7.27 18.17
C LEU A 189 -5.40 -5.89 18.83
N ALA A 190 -4.31 -5.16 19.05
CA ALA A 190 -4.37 -3.80 19.59
C ALA A 190 -5.12 -2.84 18.64
N GLY A 191 -4.91 -2.95 17.33
CA GLY A 191 -5.63 -2.19 16.34
C GLY A 191 -7.14 -2.48 16.36
N ILE A 192 -7.52 -3.75 16.34
CA ILE A 192 -8.93 -4.17 16.40
C ILE A 192 -9.57 -3.69 17.71
N LEU A 193 -8.89 -3.88 18.84
CA LEU A 193 -9.40 -3.44 20.14
C LEU A 193 -9.63 -1.92 20.16
N THR A 194 -8.71 -1.14 19.59
CA THR A 194 -8.86 0.31 19.49
C THR A 194 -10.07 0.71 18.68
N LEU A 195 -10.36 0.05 17.56
CA LEU A 195 -11.57 0.29 16.75
C LEU A 195 -12.85 -0.03 17.52
N TYR A 196 -12.84 -1.08 18.34
CA TYR A 196 -13.98 -1.46 19.18
C TYR A 196 -14.22 -0.44 20.30
N VAL A 197 -13.18 -0.11 21.06
CA VAL A 197 -13.28 0.84 22.20
C VAL A 197 -13.72 2.22 21.73
N THR A 198 -13.27 2.66 20.56
CA THR A 198 -13.65 3.95 19.99
C THR A 198 -15.02 3.94 19.31
N GLY A 199 -15.67 2.77 19.19
CA GLY A 199 -16.95 2.61 18.51
C GLY A 199 -16.88 2.85 16.99
N ALA A 200 -15.68 2.90 16.42
CA ALA A 200 -15.49 3.02 14.98
C ALA A 200 -15.84 1.72 14.23
N LEU A 201 -15.82 0.58 14.92
CA LEU A 201 -16.24 -0.72 14.43
C LEU A 201 -17.37 -1.26 15.32
N LYS A 202 -18.52 -1.60 14.71
CA LYS A 202 -19.62 -2.23 15.41
C LYS A 202 -19.52 -3.74 15.33
N TRP A 203 -19.95 -4.44 16.39
CA TRP A 203 -19.88 -5.91 16.47
C TRP A 203 -20.53 -6.63 15.27
N LYS A 204 -21.68 -6.12 14.80
CA LYS A 204 -22.36 -6.68 13.63
C LYS A 204 -21.60 -6.52 12.31
N GLU A 205 -20.82 -5.46 12.19
CA GLU A 205 -19.99 -5.18 11.01
C GLU A 205 -18.72 -6.04 11.01
N ALA A 206 -18.21 -6.39 12.19
CA ALA A 206 -17.02 -7.23 12.34
C ALA A 206 -17.22 -8.63 11.77
N ASP A 207 -18.39 -9.23 11.96
CA ASP A 207 -18.69 -10.57 11.44
C ASP A 207 -18.64 -10.61 9.91
N ILE A 208 -19.19 -9.58 9.27
CA ILE A 208 -19.15 -9.43 7.80
C ILE A 208 -17.71 -9.25 7.33
N LEU A 209 -16.96 -8.36 7.98
CA LEU A 209 -15.56 -8.07 7.61
C LEU A 209 -14.64 -9.28 7.80
N LEU A 210 -14.86 -10.07 8.88
CA LEU A 210 -14.12 -11.30 9.11
C LEU A 210 -14.44 -12.35 8.04
N THR A 211 -15.71 -12.51 7.70
CA THR A 211 -16.17 -13.46 6.67
C THR A 211 -15.60 -13.08 5.29
N ASP A 212 -15.62 -11.80 4.95
CA ASP A 212 -15.07 -11.32 3.68
C ASP A 212 -13.53 -11.44 3.64
N GLY A 213 -12.86 -11.16 4.77
CA GLY A 213 -11.41 -11.34 4.88
C GLY A 213 -10.96 -12.81 4.79
N MET A 214 -11.77 -13.77 5.22
CA MET A 214 -11.49 -15.21 5.08
C MET A 214 -11.71 -15.75 3.65
N ARG A 215 -12.38 -15.00 2.78
CA ARG A 215 -12.63 -15.37 1.38
C ARG A 215 -11.54 -14.87 0.42
N LEU A 216 -10.62 -14.02 0.90
CA LEU A 216 -9.45 -13.53 0.15
C LEU A 216 -8.29 -14.55 0.21
#